data_052ef69ceb6bfdcb0c1cbb19113756ea
#
_entry.id   052ef69ceb6bfdcb0c1cbb19113756ea
#
_cell.length_a   1.000
_cell.length_b   1.000
_cell.length_c   1.000
_cell.angle_alpha   90.00
_cell.angle_beta   90.00
_cell.angle_gamma   90.00
#
_symmetry.space_group_name_H-M   'P 1'
#
loop_
_entity.id
_entity.type
_entity.pdbx_description
1 polymer ?
#
loop_
_entity_poly.entity_id
_entity_poly.type
_entity_poly.pdbx_seq_one_letter_code
_entity_poly.pdbx_strand_id
1 'polypeptide(L)'
;MKKIFYIFVLSFALSVDFNVSSSLNSGYCSSYDFYDYSENILDINLFSSNVFAWVQYEYSNPPEVGFPLNDIRKFRVEYSAGGLSLKAGDIYEFWGRGLLLNQFDDQITNFDNGTRGLSFEFNKGPLTISHLNGYSSIWLMGQDIRVPGYNNIHNMMANRFQYDWMSFSLGLTQLKSNELHQKQVNIAPPVEVNHNLRGIYFSHISNNYDAFFEYIDKVATEKPVGFNVQSNDTLKRGHGVYGNLNFYFGNWALSS
;
A
#
# COMPACT_ATOMS: atom_id res chain seq x y z
N MET A 1 -4.85 32.60 -1.31
CA MET A 1 -5.20 31.30 -0.71
C MET A 1 -4.03 30.61 -0.01
N LYS A 2 -2.81 30.47 -0.62
CA LYS A 2 -1.65 29.80 0.05
C LYS A 2 -1.29 30.41 1.42
N LYS A 3 -1.27 31.75 1.56
CA LYS A 3 -0.91 32.41 2.84
C LYS A 3 -1.92 32.18 3.95
N ILE A 4 -3.21 32.06 3.64
CA ILE A 4 -4.29 31.76 4.61
C ILE A 4 -4.18 30.32 5.09
N PHE A 5 -3.83 29.39 4.21
CA PHE A 5 -3.58 27.98 4.57
C PHE A 5 -2.43 27.85 5.58
N TYR A 6 -1.31 28.55 5.35
CA TYR A 6 -0.17 28.53 6.30
C TYR A 6 -0.53 29.11 7.67
N ILE A 7 -1.34 30.19 7.72
CA ILE A 7 -1.80 30.79 8.98
C ILE A 7 -2.71 29.81 9.73
N PHE A 8 -3.59 29.11 9.03
CA PHE A 8 -4.48 28.12 9.64
C PHE A 8 -3.71 26.91 10.18
N VAL A 9 -2.74 26.39 9.43
CA VAL A 9 -1.86 25.30 9.87
C VAL A 9 -1.02 25.74 11.07
N LEU A 10 -0.48 26.96 11.06
CA LEU A 10 0.33 27.49 12.15
C LEU A 10 -0.48 27.71 13.43
N SER A 11 -1.73 28.22 13.32
CA SER A 11 -2.61 28.40 14.47
C SER A 11 -3.06 27.07 15.09
N PHE A 12 -3.24 26.04 14.29
CA PHE A 12 -3.54 24.69 14.77
C PHE A 12 -2.34 24.06 15.49
N ALA A 13 -1.13 24.28 14.99
CA ALA A 13 0.11 23.78 15.59
C ALA A 13 0.43 24.44 16.95
N LEU A 14 0.02 25.69 17.17
CA LEU A 14 0.27 26.42 18.42
C LEU A 14 -0.67 26.05 19.59
N SER A 15 -1.73 25.28 19.31
CA SER A 15 -2.74 24.88 20.31
C SER A 15 -2.65 23.43 20.78
N VAL A 16 -1.73 22.64 20.23
CA VAL A 16 -1.61 21.20 20.48
C VAL A 16 -0.18 20.83 20.84
N ASP A 17 0.00 20.03 21.88
CA ASP A 17 1.31 19.47 22.24
C ASP A 17 1.69 18.41 21.22
N PHE A 18 2.79 18.63 20.49
CA PHE A 18 3.38 17.70 19.56
C PHE A 18 4.68 17.12 20.10
N ASN A 19 4.82 15.80 19.99
CA ASN A 19 6.10 15.14 20.08
C ASN A 19 6.68 14.97 18.68
N VAL A 20 7.95 15.29 18.51
CA VAL A 20 8.66 15.21 17.23
C VAL A 20 9.77 14.19 17.34
N SER A 21 9.86 13.27 16.40
CA SER A 21 11.04 12.42 16.22
C SER A 21 11.55 12.53 14.81
N SER A 22 12.87 12.46 14.63
CA SER A 22 13.49 12.46 13.30
C SER A 22 14.61 11.43 13.25
N SER A 23 14.79 10.82 12.08
CA SER A 23 15.92 9.95 11.77
C SER A 23 16.50 10.31 10.41
N LEU A 24 17.81 10.18 10.28
CA LEU A 24 18.55 10.39 9.05
C LEU A 24 19.30 9.11 8.71
N ASN A 25 19.01 8.56 7.54
CA ASN A 25 19.76 7.47 6.93
C ASN A 25 20.59 8.02 5.78
N SER A 26 21.89 7.73 5.79
CA SER A 26 22.82 8.19 4.74
C SER A 26 23.60 7.02 4.20
N GLY A 27 23.63 6.88 2.88
CA GLY A 27 24.41 5.92 2.13
C GLY A 27 25.33 6.63 1.14
N TYR A 28 26.56 6.15 1.05
CA TYR A 28 27.53 6.62 0.07
C TYR A 28 28.39 5.47 -0.40
N CYS A 29 28.57 5.34 -1.71
CA CYS A 29 29.55 4.45 -2.30
C CYS A 29 30.26 5.16 -3.44
N SER A 30 31.60 5.00 -3.51
CA SER A 30 32.40 5.39 -4.66
C SER A 30 33.21 4.17 -5.07
N SER A 31 32.84 3.56 -6.19
CA SER A 31 33.54 2.41 -6.75
C SER A 31 34.17 2.78 -8.08
N TYR A 32 35.46 2.50 -8.22
CA TYR A 32 36.26 2.86 -9.39
C TYR A 32 35.74 2.28 -10.72
N ASP A 33 34.94 1.21 -10.66
CA ASP A 33 34.62 0.47 -11.88
C ASP A 33 33.13 0.38 -12.21
N PHE A 34 32.18 0.65 -11.30
CA PHE A 34 30.79 0.31 -11.61
C PHE A 34 29.71 1.29 -11.14
N TYR A 35 29.80 1.92 -9.97
CA TYR A 35 28.67 2.68 -9.47
C TYR A 35 29.02 3.59 -8.28
N ASP A 36 28.81 4.87 -8.49
CA ASP A 36 28.86 5.84 -7.41
C ASP A 36 27.42 6.18 -7.01
N TYR A 37 27.12 6.17 -5.72
CA TYR A 37 25.85 6.66 -5.23
C TYR A 37 26.01 7.53 -3.99
N SER A 38 25.06 8.44 -3.82
CA SER A 38 24.88 9.25 -2.60
C SER A 38 23.40 9.40 -2.32
N GLU A 39 22.96 8.87 -1.19
CA GLU A 39 21.57 8.87 -0.79
C GLU A 39 21.44 9.33 0.65
N ASN A 40 20.51 10.26 0.91
CA ASN A 40 20.17 10.73 2.24
C ASN A 40 18.66 10.76 2.36
N ILE A 41 18.13 10.03 3.35
CA ILE A 41 16.71 9.95 3.63
C ILE A 41 16.47 10.48 5.04
N LEU A 42 15.69 11.56 5.13
CA LEU A 42 15.28 12.19 6.38
C LEU A 42 13.80 11.86 6.64
N ASP A 43 13.54 11.15 7.73
CA ASP A 43 12.21 10.90 8.24
C ASP A 43 11.88 11.86 9.38
N ILE A 44 10.71 12.48 9.33
CA ILE A 44 10.18 13.36 10.37
C ILE A 44 8.80 12.84 10.78
N ASN A 45 8.63 12.52 12.04
CA ASN A 45 7.37 12.09 12.62
C ASN A 45 6.87 13.10 13.63
N LEU A 46 5.59 13.45 13.55
CA LEU A 46 4.87 14.35 14.45
C LEU A 46 3.74 13.57 15.10
N PHE A 47 3.71 13.58 16.42
CA PHE A 47 2.70 12.89 17.22
C PHE A 47 1.94 13.87 18.10
N SER A 48 0.64 13.75 18.11
CA SER A 48 -0.27 14.36 19.06
C SER A 48 -1.27 13.30 19.54
N SER A 49 -2.12 13.62 20.50
CA SER A 49 -3.08 12.66 21.08
C SER A 49 -3.89 11.89 20.02
N ASN A 50 -4.35 12.56 18.99
CA ASN A 50 -5.23 12.01 17.98
C ASN A 50 -4.68 12.13 16.54
N VAL A 51 -3.53 12.78 16.39
CA VAL A 51 -2.95 13.05 15.07
C VAL A 51 -1.54 12.50 15.01
N PHE A 52 -1.26 11.79 13.93
CA PHE A 52 0.07 11.39 13.51
C PHE A 52 0.35 11.98 12.14
N ALA A 53 1.52 12.56 11.94
CA ALA A 53 1.98 12.96 10.62
C ALA A 53 3.42 12.47 10.40
N TRP A 54 3.68 11.96 9.22
CA TRP A 54 4.98 11.49 8.78
C TRP A 54 5.33 12.09 7.43
N VAL A 55 6.58 12.54 7.31
CA VAL A 55 7.15 13.05 6.06
C VAL A 55 8.52 12.44 5.89
N GLN A 56 8.79 11.90 4.71
CA GLN A 56 10.08 11.41 4.28
C GLN A 56 10.60 12.29 3.15
N TYR A 57 11.75 12.91 3.35
CA TYR A 57 12.47 13.69 2.37
C TYR A 57 13.69 12.93 1.90
N GLU A 58 13.90 12.86 0.60
CA GLU A 58 15.06 12.21 -0.01
C GLU A 58 15.91 13.23 -0.78
N TYR A 59 17.21 13.14 -0.55
CA TYR A 59 18.23 13.78 -1.39
C TYR A 59 19.20 12.71 -1.88
N SER A 60 19.12 12.38 -3.16
CA SER A 60 19.95 11.33 -3.79
C SER A 60 20.49 11.78 -5.13
N ASN A 61 21.77 11.37 -5.44
CA ASN A 61 22.41 11.72 -6.70
C ASN A 61 23.57 10.77 -7.07
N PRO A 62 23.34 9.70 -7.81
CA PRO A 62 22.11 8.96 -7.85
C PRO A 62 21.85 8.22 -6.52
N PRO A 63 20.64 7.64 -6.28
CA PRO A 63 20.42 6.73 -5.16
C PRO A 63 21.10 5.38 -5.39
N GLU A 64 21.11 4.53 -4.37
CA GLU A 64 21.58 3.15 -4.51
C GLU A 64 20.71 2.37 -5.50
N VAL A 65 19.41 2.53 -5.41
CA VAL A 65 18.41 1.94 -6.34
C VAL A 65 17.35 2.99 -6.66
N GLY A 66 17.02 3.16 -7.94
CA GLY A 66 15.95 4.06 -8.38
C GLY A 66 16.42 5.29 -9.15
N PHE A 67 15.65 6.36 -9.09
CA PHE A 67 15.97 7.63 -9.76
C PHE A 67 16.44 8.69 -8.76
N PRO A 68 17.33 9.61 -9.19
CA PRO A 68 17.70 10.76 -8.37
C PRO A 68 16.46 11.55 -7.92
N LEU A 69 16.40 11.83 -6.64
CA LEU A 69 15.32 12.59 -6.03
C LEU A 69 15.87 13.67 -5.11
N ASN A 70 15.26 14.86 -5.15
CA ASN A 70 15.51 15.94 -4.22
C ASN A 70 14.18 16.60 -3.86
N ASP A 71 13.34 15.84 -3.13
CA ASP A 71 11.97 16.26 -2.81
C ASP A 71 11.38 15.40 -1.69
N ILE A 72 10.15 15.70 -1.30
CA ILE A 72 9.33 14.85 -0.45
C ILE A 72 8.99 13.56 -1.21
N ARG A 73 9.61 12.45 -0.76
CA ARG A 73 9.36 11.12 -1.30
C ARG A 73 7.99 10.61 -0.90
N LYS A 74 7.68 10.70 0.40
CA LYS A 74 6.45 10.19 1.00
C LYS A 74 5.93 11.11 2.09
N PHE A 75 4.63 11.07 2.29
CA PHE A 75 4.00 11.74 3.43
C PHE A 75 2.71 11.02 3.83
N ARG A 76 2.37 11.09 5.11
CA ARG A 76 1.09 10.58 5.63
C ARG A 76 0.63 11.41 6.81
N VAL A 77 -0.68 11.67 6.85
CA VAL A 77 -1.36 12.26 7.98
C VAL A 77 -2.47 11.31 8.41
N GLU A 78 -2.52 11.01 9.69
CA GLU A 78 -3.53 10.14 10.30
C GLU A 78 -4.26 10.89 11.42
N TYR A 79 -5.57 10.68 11.49
CA TYR A 79 -6.40 11.11 12.60
C TYR A 79 -7.15 9.91 13.17
N SER A 80 -7.08 9.69 14.49
CA SER A 80 -7.74 8.57 15.13
C SER A 80 -8.45 9.02 16.40
N ALA A 81 -9.76 8.86 16.47
CA ALA A 81 -10.58 9.15 17.65
C ALA A 81 -11.89 8.37 17.65
N GLY A 82 -12.31 7.88 18.81
CA GLY A 82 -13.64 7.28 19.00
C GLY A 82 -13.97 6.07 18.12
N GLY A 83 -12.93 5.29 17.73
CA GLY A 83 -13.07 4.17 16.79
C GLY A 83 -13.02 4.56 15.32
N LEU A 84 -12.90 5.85 15.00
CA LEU A 84 -12.67 6.38 13.67
C LEU A 84 -11.18 6.55 13.41
N SER A 85 -10.67 6.06 12.27
CA SER A 85 -9.34 6.34 11.75
C SER A 85 -9.43 6.85 10.33
N LEU A 86 -8.75 7.96 10.05
CA LEU A 86 -8.65 8.59 8.74
C LEU A 86 -7.18 8.73 8.40
N LYS A 87 -6.78 8.33 7.18
CA LYS A 87 -5.42 8.49 6.68
C LYS A 87 -5.44 9.21 5.34
N ALA A 88 -4.48 10.10 5.12
CA ALA A 88 -4.27 10.80 3.85
C ALA A 88 -2.78 10.81 3.51
N GLY A 89 -2.44 10.54 2.25
CA GLY A 89 -1.06 10.45 1.78
C GLY A 89 -0.67 9.05 1.35
N ASP A 90 0.54 8.61 1.70
CA ASP A 90 1.06 7.28 1.37
C ASP A 90 0.60 6.26 2.42
N ILE A 91 -0.27 5.35 2.01
CA ILE A 91 -1.03 4.42 2.86
C ILE A 91 -0.63 2.99 2.50
N TYR A 92 -0.40 2.18 3.54
CA TYR A 92 -0.08 0.76 3.43
C TYR A 92 -1.12 -0.02 4.22
N GLU A 93 -1.96 -0.78 3.52
CA GLU A 93 -3.02 -1.59 4.12
C GLU A 93 -2.75 -3.07 3.86
N PHE A 94 -3.08 -3.87 4.87
CA PHE A 94 -2.97 -5.31 4.81
C PHE A 94 -4.26 -5.93 5.35
N TRP A 95 -5.01 -6.62 4.48
CA TRP A 95 -6.30 -7.20 4.84
C TRP A 95 -6.30 -8.72 4.73
N GLY A 96 -6.86 -9.41 5.72
CA GLY A 96 -6.84 -10.85 5.82
C GLY A 96 -5.41 -11.40 5.96
N ARG A 97 -5.00 -12.25 5.03
CA ARG A 97 -3.60 -12.73 4.87
C ARG A 97 -2.96 -12.16 3.61
N GLY A 98 -3.55 -11.10 3.08
CA GLY A 98 -2.97 -10.34 1.98
C GLY A 98 -3.25 -10.90 0.59
N LEU A 99 -4.17 -11.84 0.43
CA LEU A 99 -4.54 -12.32 -0.91
C LEU A 99 -5.21 -11.23 -1.74
N LEU A 100 -6.03 -10.37 -1.11
CA LEU A 100 -6.70 -9.27 -1.81
C LEU A 100 -5.87 -7.99 -1.79
N LEU A 101 -5.38 -7.59 -0.61
CA LEU A 101 -4.64 -6.35 -0.42
C LEU A 101 -3.48 -6.59 0.54
N ASN A 102 -2.26 -6.46 0.00
CA ASN A 102 -1.00 -6.58 0.72
C ASN A 102 -0.07 -5.48 0.24
N GLN A 103 -0.01 -4.39 1.00
CA GLN A 103 0.78 -3.22 0.64
C GLN A 103 1.95 -3.06 1.60
N PHE A 104 3.11 -2.83 1.04
CA PHE A 104 4.35 -2.61 1.79
C PHE A 104 5.35 -1.78 0.98
N ASP A 105 6.33 -1.26 1.67
CA ASP A 105 7.49 -0.57 1.12
C ASP A 105 8.74 -1.37 1.50
N ASP A 106 9.47 -1.81 0.49
CA ASP A 106 10.78 -2.44 0.65
C ASP A 106 11.84 -1.54 0.01
N GLN A 107 12.52 -0.77 0.82
CA GLN A 107 13.55 0.17 0.36
C GLN A 107 14.77 -0.54 -0.23
N ILE A 108 15.08 -1.76 0.22
CA ILE A 108 16.23 -2.53 -0.27
C ILE A 108 16.05 -2.88 -1.76
N THR A 109 14.84 -3.27 -2.14
CA THR A 109 14.51 -3.63 -3.53
C THR A 109 13.89 -2.48 -4.30
N ASN A 110 13.71 -1.31 -3.68
CA ASN A 110 12.95 -0.17 -4.20
C ASN A 110 11.55 -0.56 -4.70
N PHE A 111 10.92 -1.50 -4.01
CA PHE A 111 9.57 -1.95 -4.30
C PHE A 111 8.58 -1.28 -3.36
N ASP A 112 7.67 -0.53 -3.93
CA ASP A 112 6.60 0.16 -3.21
C ASP A 112 5.28 -0.06 -3.94
N ASN A 113 4.32 -0.69 -3.28
CA ASN A 113 2.97 -0.88 -3.78
C ASN A 113 1.91 -0.17 -2.91
N GLY A 114 2.34 0.78 -2.07
CA GLY A 114 1.46 1.62 -1.27
C GLY A 114 0.48 2.42 -2.12
N THR A 115 -0.60 2.86 -1.51
CA THR A 115 -1.59 3.74 -2.14
C THR A 115 -1.41 5.17 -1.68
N ARG A 116 -1.19 6.08 -2.61
CA ARG A 116 -1.31 7.53 -2.34
C ARG A 116 -2.75 7.94 -2.52
N GLY A 117 -3.40 8.28 -1.39
CA GLY A 117 -4.84 8.54 -1.40
C GLY A 117 -5.42 8.80 -0.04
N LEU A 118 -6.62 8.28 0.18
CA LEU A 118 -7.38 8.40 1.42
C LEU A 118 -7.81 7.02 1.92
N SER A 119 -7.67 6.78 3.22
CA SER A 119 -8.23 5.61 3.89
C SER A 119 -9.14 6.05 5.03
N PHE A 120 -10.19 5.31 5.21
CA PHE A 120 -11.15 5.45 6.30
C PHE A 120 -11.33 4.09 6.95
N GLU A 121 -11.28 4.05 8.28
CA GLU A 121 -11.65 2.88 9.05
C GLU A 121 -12.53 3.27 10.23
N PHE A 122 -13.60 2.53 10.45
CA PHE A 122 -14.51 2.71 11.57
C PHE A 122 -14.70 1.39 12.32
N ASN A 123 -14.36 1.43 13.60
CA ASN A 123 -14.46 0.32 14.53
C ASN A 123 -15.48 0.63 15.61
N LYS A 124 -16.54 -0.18 15.71
CA LYS A 124 -17.56 -0.06 16.76
C LYS A 124 -17.99 -1.42 17.26
N GLY A 125 -17.59 -1.76 18.50
CA GLY A 125 -17.85 -3.08 19.05
C GLY A 125 -17.25 -4.18 18.18
N PRO A 126 -18.03 -5.16 17.71
CA PRO A 126 -17.52 -6.23 16.87
C PRO A 126 -17.38 -5.87 15.38
N LEU A 127 -17.79 -4.66 15.00
CA LEU A 127 -17.86 -4.25 13.60
C LEU A 127 -16.66 -3.39 13.21
N THR A 128 -15.98 -3.76 12.11
CA THR A 128 -14.98 -2.95 11.41
C THR A 128 -15.41 -2.73 9.97
N ILE A 129 -15.41 -1.47 9.55
CA ILE A 129 -15.64 -1.06 8.15
C ILE A 129 -14.41 -0.27 7.70
N SER A 130 -13.80 -0.66 6.58
CA SER A 130 -12.64 0.05 6.03
C SER A 130 -12.85 0.35 4.55
N HIS A 131 -12.37 1.51 4.14
CA HIS A 131 -12.37 1.99 2.76
C HIS A 131 -11.02 2.60 2.42
N LEU A 132 -10.49 2.27 1.24
CA LEU A 132 -9.26 2.83 0.68
C LEU A 132 -9.55 3.30 -0.74
N ASN A 133 -9.11 4.51 -1.08
CA ASN A 133 -9.21 5.06 -2.43
C ASN A 133 -7.96 5.88 -2.76
N GLY A 134 -7.40 5.66 -3.94
CA GLY A 134 -6.23 6.39 -4.40
C GLY A 134 -5.58 5.71 -5.60
N TYR A 135 -4.29 5.98 -5.76
CA TYR A 135 -3.49 5.32 -6.80
C TYR A 135 -2.21 4.75 -6.20
N SER A 136 -1.76 3.66 -6.76
CA SER A 136 -0.46 3.04 -6.50
C SER A 136 0.41 3.18 -7.75
N SER A 137 1.67 3.52 -7.55
CA SER A 137 2.67 3.70 -8.62
C SER A 137 3.75 2.65 -8.41
N ILE A 138 3.66 1.54 -9.14
CA ILE A 138 4.56 0.42 -8.96
C ILE A 138 5.64 0.45 -10.05
N TRP A 139 6.89 0.62 -9.63
CA TRP A 139 8.03 0.54 -10.51
C TRP A 139 8.45 -0.91 -10.73
N LEU A 140 8.55 -1.32 -11.99
CA LEU A 140 8.98 -2.64 -12.38
C LEU A 140 10.44 -2.61 -12.85
N MET A 141 11.20 -3.62 -12.49
CA MET A 141 12.63 -3.72 -12.82
C MET A 141 12.84 -3.72 -14.33
N GLY A 142 13.84 -2.95 -14.78
CA GLY A 142 14.37 -2.97 -16.13
C GLY A 142 15.45 -4.04 -16.30
N GLN A 143 16.28 -3.88 -17.32
CA GLN A 143 17.47 -4.75 -17.54
C GLN A 143 18.56 -4.50 -16.48
N ASP A 144 18.71 -3.27 -16.03
CA ASP A 144 19.53 -2.94 -14.86
C ASP A 144 18.64 -2.96 -13.62
N ILE A 145 19.01 -3.79 -12.64
CA ILE A 145 18.26 -3.93 -11.38
C ILE A 145 18.22 -2.64 -10.54
N ARG A 146 19.14 -1.70 -10.79
CA ARG A 146 19.22 -0.42 -10.07
C ARG A 146 18.36 0.66 -10.67
N VAL A 147 17.98 0.53 -11.94
CA VAL A 147 17.17 1.51 -12.64
C VAL A 147 15.83 0.90 -13.01
N PRO A 148 14.73 1.41 -12.46
CA PRO A 148 13.39 0.94 -12.82
C PRO A 148 13.13 1.07 -14.32
N GLY A 149 12.55 0.03 -14.92
CA GLY A 149 12.32 0.01 -16.35
C GLY A 149 11.08 0.80 -16.76
N TYR A 150 10.00 0.67 -16.02
CA TYR A 150 8.73 1.35 -16.29
C TYR A 150 7.84 1.37 -15.05
N ASN A 151 6.89 2.30 -15.04
CA ASN A 151 5.96 2.52 -13.95
C ASN A 151 4.55 2.10 -14.37
N ASN A 152 3.90 1.29 -13.53
CA ASN A 152 2.48 0.98 -13.65
C ASN A 152 1.69 1.76 -12.61
N ILE A 153 0.74 2.55 -13.08
CA ILE A 153 -0.17 3.31 -12.23
C ILE A 153 -1.49 2.55 -12.13
N HIS A 154 -1.83 2.17 -10.91
CA HIS A 154 -3.08 1.51 -10.57
C HIS A 154 -3.98 2.47 -9.81
N ASN A 155 -5.06 2.94 -10.42
CA ASN A 155 -6.11 3.60 -9.64
C ASN A 155 -6.93 2.52 -8.94
N MET A 156 -7.07 2.62 -7.63
CA MET A 156 -7.72 1.57 -6.85
C MET A 156 -8.74 2.10 -5.85
N MET A 157 -9.73 1.27 -5.60
CA MET A 157 -10.70 1.42 -4.53
C MET A 157 -10.90 0.05 -3.86
N ALA A 158 -10.72 0.01 -2.56
CA ALA A 158 -10.90 -1.21 -1.79
C ALA A 158 -11.86 -0.98 -0.62
N ASN A 159 -12.62 -2.00 -0.26
CA ASN A 159 -13.59 -2.00 0.83
C ASN A 159 -13.43 -3.27 1.65
N ARG A 160 -13.53 -3.14 2.97
CA ARG A 160 -13.58 -4.26 3.90
C ARG A 160 -14.74 -4.06 4.87
N PHE A 161 -15.45 -5.15 5.12
CA PHE A 161 -16.40 -5.30 6.21
C PHE A 161 -15.97 -6.51 7.04
N GLN A 162 -15.74 -6.34 8.33
CA GLN A 162 -15.37 -7.41 9.24
C GLN A 162 -16.29 -7.41 10.45
N TYR A 163 -16.65 -8.60 10.90
CA TYR A 163 -17.41 -8.82 12.11
C TYR A 163 -16.69 -9.82 13.00
N ASP A 164 -16.37 -9.36 14.21
CA ASP A 164 -15.67 -10.15 15.23
C ASP A 164 -16.68 -10.61 16.28
N TRP A 165 -16.79 -11.92 16.44
CA TRP A 165 -17.69 -12.50 17.43
C TRP A 165 -16.96 -13.52 18.31
N MET A 166 -16.75 -13.15 19.58
CA MET A 166 -15.94 -13.95 20.52
C MET A 166 -14.55 -14.26 19.95
N SER A 167 -14.30 -15.53 19.62
CA SER A 167 -13.05 -16.03 19.04
C SER A 167 -13.07 -16.14 17.51
N PHE A 168 -14.16 -15.73 16.88
CA PHE A 168 -14.35 -15.80 15.43
C PHE A 168 -14.28 -14.43 14.79
N SER A 169 -13.69 -14.35 13.60
CA SER A 169 -13.76 -13.19 12.73
C SER A 169 -14.21 -13.61 11.34
N LEU A 170 -15.15 -12.86 10.78
CA LEU A 170 -15.61 -13.02 9.41
C LEU A 170 -15.39 -11.69 8.67
N GLY A 171 -14.69 -11.74 7.54
CA GLY A 171 -14.46 -10.57 6.72
C GLY A 171 -14.91 -10.76 5.28
N LEU A 172 -15.51 -9.70 4.73
CA LEU A 172 -15.82 -9.55 3.31
C LEU A 172 -14.99 -8.43 2.74
N THR A 173 -14.35 -8.67 1.61
CA THR A 173 -13.44 -7.72 0.98
C THR A 173 -13.76 -7.54 -0.49
N GLN A 174 -13.55 -6.34 -0.99
CA GLN A 174 -13.65 -6.02 -2.42
C GLN A 174 -12.54 -5.05 -2.80
N LEU A 175 -11.90 -5.29 -3.96
CA LEU A 175 -10.97 -4.36 -4.59
C LEU A 175 -11.35 -4.19 -6.05
N LYS A 176 -11.39 -2.95 -6.50
CA LYS A 176 -11.45 -2.59 -7.91
C LYS A 176 -10.21 -1.78 -8.24
N SER A 177 -9.52 -2.12 -9.30
CA SER A 177 -8.42 -1.30 -9.81
C SER A 177 -8.46 -1.22 -11.33
N ASN A 178 -7.95 -0.10 -11.82
CA ASN A 178 -7.75 0.18 -13.23
C ASN A 178 -6.29 0.51 -13.45
N GLU A 179 -5.66 -0.13 -14.41
CA GLU A 179 -4.29 0.15 -14.82
C GLU A 179 -4.18 0.34 -16.34
N LEU A 180 -3.26 1.19 -16.77
CA LEU A 180 -2.87 1.30 -18.17
C LEU A 180 -1.53 0.59 -18.34
N HIS A 181 -1.57 -0.61 -18.92
CA HIS A 181 -0.39 -1.42 -19.18
C HIS A 181 0.26 -1.01 -20.51
N GLN A 182 1.41 -0.36 -20.43
CA GLN A 182 2.22 -0.04 -21.59
C GLN A 182 3.11 -1.24 -21.89
N LYS A 183 2.87 -1.92 -23.01
CA LYS A 183 3.77 -2.98 -23.45
C LYS A 183 5.11 -2.36 -23.89
N GLN A 184 6.21 -2.91 -23.41
CA GLN A 184 7.58 -2.43 -23.67
C GLN A 184 7.98 -2.37 -25.16
N VAL A 185 7.20 -2.95 -26.05
CA VAL A 185 7.50 -2.99 -27.49
C VAL A 185 6.57 -2.01 -28.18
N ASN A 186 7.12 -1.03 -28.86
CA ASN A 186 6.41 0.02 -29.63
C ASN A 186 5.47 -0.50 -30.75
N ILE A 187 5.21 -1.80 -30.81
CA ILE A 187 4.45 -2.47 -31.86
C ILE A 187 3.01 -2.81 -31.40
N ALA A 188 2.75 -2.87 -30.09
CA ALA A 188 1.44 -3.22 -29.56
C ALA A 188 0.78 -2.02 -28.87
N PRO A 189 -0.53 -1.78 -29.09
CA PRO A 189 -1.23 -0.70 -28.40
C PRO A 189 -1.23 -0.93 -26.88
N PRO A 190 -1.25 0.14 -26.08
CA PRO A 190 -1.43 0.03 -24.64
C PRO A 190 -2.76 -0.67 -24.32
N VAL A 191 -2.79 -1.39 -23.21
CA VAL A 191 -3.96 -2.15 -22.77
C VAL A 191 -4.46 -1.59 -21.45
N GLU A 192 -5.70 -1.16 -21.40
CA GLU A 192 -6.39 -0.85 -20.16
C GLU A 192 -6.86 -2.15 -19.51
N VAL A 193 -6.47 -2.38 -18.26
CA VAL A 193 -6.85 -3.56 -17.50
C VAL A 193 -7.68 -3.15 -16.29
N ASN A 194 -8.90 -3.64 -16.24
CA ASN A 194 -9.80 -3.44 -15.11
C ASN A 194 -9.87 -4.71 -14.27
N HIS A 195 -9.46 -4.63 -13.02
CA HIS A 195 -9.51 -5.71 -12.04
C HIS A 195 -10.71 -5.52 -11.09
N ASN A 196 -11.42 -6.62 -10.84
CA ASN A 196 -12.44 -6.70 -9.79
C ASN A 196 -12.19 -7.96 -8.98
N LEU A 197 -11.75 -7.78 -7.73
CA LEU A 197 -11.50 -8.84 -6.78
C LEU A 197 -12.57 -8.80 -5.69
N ARG A 198 -13.03 -9.98 -5.28
CA ARG A 198 -13.94 -10.16 -4.15
C ARG A 198 -13.42 -11.28 -3.28
N GLY A 199 -13.40 -11.06 -1.99
CA GLY A 199 -12.85 -12.01 -1.04
C GLY A 199 -13.75 -12.22 0.17
N ILE A 200 -13.58 -13.38 0.76
CA ILE A 200 -14.11 -13.71 2.07
C ILE A 200 -12.99 -14.35 2.88
N TYR A 201 -12.87 -13.98 4.13
CA TYR A 201 -11.98 -14.67 5.06
C TYR A 201 -12.70 -14.98 6.37
N PHE A 202 -12.20 -16.02 7.01
CA PHE A 202 -12.66 -16.49 8.31
C PHE A 202 -11.45 -16.79 9.18
N SER A 203 -11.50 -16.41 10.45
CA SER A 203 -10.52 -16.84 11.45
C SER A 203 -11.20 -17.30 12.72
N HIS A 204 -10.55 -18.25 13.38
CA HIS A 204 -10.90 -18.69 14.72
C HIS A 204 -9.65 -18.82 15.57
N ILE A 205 -9.65 -18.21 16.74
CA ILE A 205 -8.53 -18.24 17.68
C ILE A 205 -9.01 -18.92 18.97
N SER A 206 -8.30 -19.98 19.37
CA SER A 206 -8.57 -20.72 20.59
C SER A 206 -7.26 -20.91 21.38
N ASN A 207 -7.37 -21.34 22.64
CA ASN A 207 -6.19 -21.63 23.45
C ASN A 207 -5.32 -22.77 22.89
N ASN A 208 -5.93 -23.70 22.14
CA ASN A 208 -5.28 -24.92 21.66
C ASN A 208 -5.01 -24.90 20.15
N TYR A 209 -5.64 -24.02 19.40
CA TYR A 209 -5.42 -23.91 17.96
C TYR A 209 -5.88 -22.55 17.40
N ASP A 210 -5.25 -22.15 16.29
CA ASP A 210 -5.69 -21.06 15.43
C ASP A 210 -6.00 -21.61 14.05
N ALA A 211 -7.10 -21.16 13.47
CA ALA A 211 -7.48 -21.47 12.11
C ALA A 211 -7.74 -20.19 11.33
N PHE A 212 -7.22 -20.11 10.11
CA PHE A 212 -7.50 -19.03 9.17
C PHE A 212 -7.77 -19.60 7.79
N PHE A 213 -8.76 -19.04 7.12
CA PHE A 213 -9.10 -19.36 5.73
C PHE A 213 -9.45 -18.09 4.97
N GLU A 214 -8.92 -17.95 3.77
CA GLU A 214 -9.22 -16.84 2.86
C GLU A 214 -9.44 -17.37 1.44
N TYR A 215 -10.50 -16.88 0.79
CA TYR A 215 -10.82 -17.16 -0.61
C TYR A 215 -11.03 -15.86 -1.36
N ILE A 216 -10.49 -15.78 -2.58
CA ILE A 216 -10.66 -14.63 -3.47
C ILE A 216 -11.05 -15.09 -4.85
N ASP A 217 -12.04 -14.42 -5.44
CA ASP A 217 -12.38 -14.46 -6.86
C ASP A 217 -11.87 -13.19 -7.55
N LYS A 218 -11.20 -13.35 -8.68
CA LYS A 218 -10.65 -12.26 -9.51
C LYS A 218 -11.23 -12.32 -10.92
N VAL A 219 -11.76 -11.19 -11.36
CA VAL A 219 -12.15 -10.95 -12.74
C VAL A 219 -11.30 -9.80 -13.28
N ALA A 220 -10.59 -10.01 -14.39
CA ALA A 220 -9.86 -8.99 -15.10
C ALA A 220 -10.41 -8.82 -16.51
N THR A 221 -10.66 -7.58 -16.93
CA THR A 221 -11.09 -7.23 -18.28
C THR A 221 -9.98 -6.42 -18.94
N GLU A 222 -9.45 -6.92 -20.05
CA GLU A 222 -8.41 -6.26 -20.84
C GLU A 222 -9.03 -5.63 -22.08
N LYS A 223 -8.76 -4.34 -22.28
CA LYS A 223 -9.24 -3.56 -23.41
C LYS A 223 -8.07 -2.82 -24.06
N PRO A 224 -7.70 -3.16 -25.31
CA PRO A 224 -6.72 -2.39 -26.06
C PRO A 224 -7.18 -0.94 -26.28
N VAL A 225 -6.26 0.01 -26.10
CA VAL A 225 -6.53 1.44 -26.24
C VAL A 225 -5.76 1.98 -27.44
N GLY A 226 -6.45 2.58 -28.42
CA GLY A 226 -5.80 3.19 -29.60
C GLY A 226 -6.76 3.47 -30.74
N PHE A 227 -6.32 4.30 -31.69
CA PHE A 227 -7.08 4.58 -32.91
C PHE A 227 -7.07 3.31 -33.81
N ASN A 228 -8.25 2.89 -34.28
CA ASN A 228 -8.45 1.75 -35.19
C ASN A 228 -8.26 0.33 -34.62
N VAL A 229 -8.33 0.15 -33.31
CA VAL A 229 -8.33 -1.20 -32.73
C VAL A 229 -9.78 -1.67 -32.55
N GLN A 230 -10.32 -2.42 -33.50
CA GLN A 230 -11.50 -3.26 -33.30
C GLN A 230 -11.03 -4.51 -32.56
N SER A 231 -11.11 -4.52 -31.27
CA SER A 231 -10.82 -5.73 -30.47
C SER A 231 -11.92 -5.96 -29.48
N ASN A 232 -12.26 -7.21 -29.30
CA ASN A 232 -13.17 -7.64 -28.25
C ASN A 232 -12.43 -7.57 -26.91
N ASP A 233 -13.14 -7.11 -25.87
CA ASP A 233 -12.63 -7.16 -24.51
C ASP A 233 -12.30 -8.61 -24.13
N THR A 234 -11.11 -8.82 -23.58
CA THR A 234 -10.70 -10.15 -23.10
C THR A 234 -10.99 -10.28 -21.62
N LEU A 235 -11.85 -11.22 -21.26
CA LEU A 235 -12.19 -11.53 -19.88
C LEU A 235 -11.29 -12.65 -19.34
N LYS A 236 -10.58 -12.39 -18.26
CA LYS A 236 -9.76 -13.38 -17.53
C LYS A 236 -10.33 -13.58 -16.14
N ARG A 237 -10.43 -14.83 -15.70
CA ARG A 237 -10.87 -15.19 -14.35
C ARG A 237 -9.79 -15.96 -13.61
N GLY A 238 -9.71 -15.76 -12.32
CA GLY A 238 -8.82 -16.49 -11.45
C GLY A 238 -9.37 -16.53 -10.02
N HIS A 239 -8.85 -17.40 -9.22
CA HIS A 239 -9.18 -17.50 -7.80
C HIS A 239 -7.91 -17.76 -6.98
N GLY A 240 -7.92 -17.37 -5.73
CA GLY A 240 -6.89 -17.64 -4.76
C GLY A 240 -7.50 -18.23 -3.50
N VAL A 241 -6.78 -19.16 -2.89
CA VAL A 241 -7.15 -19.78 -1.61
C VAL A 241 -5.93 -19.78 -0.71
N TYR A 242 -6.12 -19.39 0.52
CA TYR A 242 -5.13 -19.52 1.59
C TYR A 242 -5.76 -20.19 2.80
N GLY A 243 -5.10 -21.17 3.40
CA GLY A 243 -5.49 -21.82 4.64
C GLY A 243 -4.27 -21.98 5.55
N ASN A 244 -4.47 -21.74 6.83
CA ASN A 244 -3.45 -21.96 7.85
C ASN A 244 -4.13 -22.54 9.09
N LEU A 245 -3.50 -23.54 9.69
CA LEU A 245 -3.97 -24.19 10.90
C LEU A 245 -2.78 -24.45 11.82
N ASN A 246 -2.78 -23.85 13.00
CA ASN A 246 -1.77 -24.03 14.03
C ASN A 246 -2.39 -24.74 15.23
N PHE A 247 -1.69 -25.72 15.77
CA PHE A 247 -2.07 -26.39 17.02
C PHE A 247 -1.02 -26.14 18.10
N TYR A 248 -1.48 -25.97 19.34
CA TYR A 248 -0.65 -25.71 20.51
C TYR A 248 -0.82 -26.83 21.58
N PHE A 249 0.26 -27.51 21.93
CA PHE A 249 0.25 -28.61 22.89
C PHE A 249 1.28 -28.33 24.01
N GLY A 250 0.85 -27.57 25.03
CA GLY A 250 1.77 -27.12 26.06
C GLY A 250 2.90 -26.25 25.49
N ASN A 251 4.15 -26.77 25.52
CA ASN A 251 5.31 -26.06 24.97
C ASN A 251 5.59 -26.37 23.47
N TRP A 252 4.72 -27.14 22.80
CA TRP A 252 4.86 -27.50 21.40
C TRP A 252 3.86 -26.77 20.51
N ALA A 253 4.30 -26.40 19.32
CA ALA A 253 3.44 -25.86 18.28
C ALA A 253 3.64 -26.64 16.98
N LEU A 254 2.53 -26.96 16.31
CA LEU A 254 2.51 -27.56 14.97
C LEU A 254 1.78 -26.59 14.04
N SER A 255 2.42 -26.22 12.92
CA SER A 255 1.84 -25.35 11.89
C SER A 255 1.77 -26.07 10.55
N SER A 256 0.74 -25.81 9.76
CA SER A 256 0.54 -26.29 8.39
C SER A 256 0.17 -25.17 7.45
#